data_e27899fc0e7f89428a22b207adc4b686
#
_entry.id   e27899fc0e7f89428a22b207adc4b686
#
_cell.length_a   1.000
_cell.length_b   1.000
_cell.length_c   1.000
_cell.angle_alpha   90.00
_cell.angle_beta   90.00
_cell.angle_gamma   90.00
#
_symmetry.space_group_name_H-M   'P 1'
#
loop_
_entity.id
_entity.type
_entity.pdbx_description
1 polymer ?
#
loop_
_entity_poly.entity_id
_entity_poly.type
_entity_poly.pdbx_seq_one_letter_code
_entity_poly.pdbx_strand_id
1 'polypeptide(L)'
;MSVHWAEYGFGTPWGVLPLYLLKCVVYVAGAAAVIGLTAGFGGIGHLTEWWTQPVAYQKLIVWTLLWELVGLGCGSGPLTMRFLPPIGGILYFLRPGTVRLPPWPRRVPFTRGDRRTAADMALYAVVLVSAIWTLMGRATAAGVLDARTVIPLLVALALLGLRDKTVFLAARAEHYGLAVLVFFFSPTEQIIGWKLIMLALWWGAATSKLNHHFPFVVSVMMSNSPVMRLRWLKRKMYRDFPRDLRASRIPFGLAHFGTVVEYTIPACLVFFCHGGTFTVIAVGAMMVFHLHILSTMPVGVPLEWNVFFVISIPWLFGHYADVDVLDLRSPVLGIVLLLALLVVPAVGNLKPEWISFLPSMRYYAGNWATSVWLFRGNAEERIEAALTASSGSATTQLTALYGAHEMDMIIAKGMAWRAMHPHGRALNTLIERAVDNLDDYAVRDGETVAGHAVGWNFGEGHLHNEQLLAALQRRCAFEPGDVRVVILEAQSIHRQRQHYRIVDAATGLVEEGFVRVADMIARQPWPDPADPVPVQPLERVAAQ
;
A
#
# COMPACT_ATOMS: atom_id res chain seq x y z
N MET A 1 9.66 -24.53 -1.40
CA MET A 1 9.12 -23.31 -2.03
C MET A 1 10.05 -22.09 -1.86
N SER A 2 10.54 -21.76 -0.63
CA SER A 2 11.40 -20.58 -0.38
C SER A 2 12.68 -20.54 -1.22
N VAL A 3 13.37 -21.69 -1.40
CA VAL A 3 14.57 -21.80 -2.27
C VAL A 3 14.23 -21.50 -3.74
N HIS A 4 13.11 -22.02 -4.22
CA HIS A 4 12.63 -21.70 -5.58
C HIS A 4 12.29 -20.21 -5.70
N TRP A 5 11.62 -19.65 -4.71
CA TRP A 5 11.29 -18.22 -4.68
C TRP A 5 12.52 -17.32 -4.68
N ALA A 6 13.57 -17.69 -3.93
CA ALA A 6 14.82 -16.93 -3.86
C ALA A 6 15.51 -16.78 -5.24
N GLU A 7 15.34 -17.74 -6.13
CA GLU A 7 15.94 -17.71 -7.46
C GLU A 7 15.00 -17.17 -8.55
N TYR A 8 13.70 -17.51 -8.47
CA TYR A 8 12.73 -17.23 -9.54
C TYR A 8 11.69 -16.17 -9.18
N GLY A 9 11.59 -15.77 -7.90
CA GLY A 9 10.52 -14.89 -7.43
C GLY A 9 9.14 -15.54 -7.61
N PHE A 10 8.12 -14.74 -7.89
CA PHE A 10 6.80 -15.24 -8.25
C PHE A 10 6.81 -16.04 -9.57
N GLY A 11 7.83 -15.82 -10.40
CA GLY A 11 7.88 -16.43 -11.72
C GLY A 11 6.74 -15.94 -12.61
N THR A 12 6.46 -14.65 -12.57
CA THR A 12 5.41 -14.03 -13.39
C THR A 12 5.58 -14.39 -14.87
N PRO A 13 4.57 -14.99 -15.50
CA PRO A 13 4.65 -15.35 -16.91
C PRO A 13 4.89 -14.14 -17.81
N TRP A 14 5.69 -14.30 -18.86
CA TRP A 14 6.02 -13.23 -19.79
C TRP A 14 4.79 -12.56 -20.41
N GLY A 15 3.73 -13.31 -20.65
CA GLY A 15 2.46 -12.81 -21.18
C GLY A 15 1.73 -11.85 -20.22
N VAL A 16 2.07 -11.86 -18.92
CA VAL A 16 1.48 -10.94 -17.93
C VAL A 16 2.19 -9.60 -17.91
N LEU A 17 3.49 -9.53 -18.25
CA LEU A 17 4.25 -8.27 -18.26
C LEU A 17 3.68 -7.22 -19.22
N PRO A 18 3.22 -7.55 -20.45
CA PRO A 18 2.54 -6.60 -21.32
C PRO A 18 1.29 -5.97 -20.70
N LEU A 19 0.56 -6.71 -19.85
CA LEU A 19 -0.62 -6.15 -19.15
C LEU A 19 -0.24 -5.05 -18.17
N TYR A 20 0.90 -5.17 -17.49
CA TYR A 20 1.42 -4.09 -16.62
C TYR A 20 1.85 -2.89 -17.42
N LEU A 21 2.56 -3.10 -18.55
CA LEU A 21 2.93 -2.02 -19.45
C LEU A 21 1.70 -1.34 -20.04
N LEU A 22 0.71 -2.12 -20.46
CA LEU A 22 -0.57 -1.59 -20.95
C LEU A 22 -1.26 -0.74 -19.87
N LYS A 23 -1.27 -1.19 -18.61
CA LYS A 23 -1.81 -0.40 -17.49
C LYS A 23 -1.11 0.95 -17.35
N CYS A 24 0.22 0.99 -17.43
CA CYS A 24 0.99 2.24 -17.41
C CYS A 24 0.64 3.12 -18.60
N VAL A 25 0.56 2.56 -19.80
CA VAL A 25 0.20 3.29 -21.03
C VAL A 25 -1.21 3.87 -20.94
N VAL A 26 -2.18 3.07 -20.49
CA VAL A 26 -3.57 3.53 -20.32
C VAL A 26 -3.67 4.63 -19.26
N TYR A 27 -2.91 4.52 -18.17
CA TYR A 27 -2.84 5.55 -17.13
C TYR A 27 -2.31 6.88 -17.70
N VAL A 28 -1.16 6.86 -18.38
CA VAL A 28 -0.52 8.06 -18.93
C VAL A 28 -1.33 8.64 -20.10
N ALA A 29 -1.75 7.80 -21.04
CA ALA A 29 -2.53 8.24 -22.21
C ALA A 29 -3.91 8.78 -21.79
N GLY A 30 -4.57 8.13 -20.80
CA GLY A 30 -5.81 8.59 -20.23
C GLY A 30 -5.67 9.95 -19.53
N ALA A 31 -4.60 10.13 -18.75
CA ALA A 31 -4.27 11.43 -18.15
C ALA A 31 -4.08 12.51 -19.24
N ALA A 32 -3.24 12.24 -20.22
CA ALA A 32 -2.97 13.18 -21.32
C ALA A 32 -4.24 13.52 -22.10
N ALA A 33 -5.09 12.52 -22.38
CA ALA A 33 -6.37 12.73 -23.08
C ALA A 33 -7.30 13.63 -22.27
N VAL A 34 -7.54 13.30 -20.98
CA VAL A 34 -8.46 14.07 -20.12
C VAL A 34 -7.94 15.49 -19.88
N ILE A 35 -6.63 15.65 -19.66
CA ILE A 35 -6.02 16.96 -19.46
C ILE A 35 -6.06 17.77 -20.77
N GLY A 36 -5.75 17.16 -21.90
CA GLY A 36 -5.78 17.80 -23.21
C GLY A 36 -7.18 18.29 -23.63
N LEU A 37 -8.26 17.74 -23.07
CA LEU A 37 -9.64 18.24 -23.26
C LEU A 37 -9.92 19.56 -22.52
N THR A 38 -8.98 20.07 -21.73
CA THR A 38 -9.12 21.38 -21.07
C THR A 38 -9.27 22.46 -22.13
N ALA A 39 -10.26 23.34 -21.93
CA ALA A 39 -10.50 24.44 -22.86
C ALA A 39 -9.25 25.32 -23.01
N GLY A 40 -8.83 25.52 -24.25
CA GLY A 40 -7.61 26.27 -24.59
C GLY A 40 -6.34 25.42 -24.76
N PHE A 41 -6.37 24.11 -24.47
CA PHE A 41 -5.18 23.25 -24.60
C PHE A 41 -4.99 22.64 -26.00
N GLY A 42 -6.03 22.62 -26.83
CA GLY A 42 -5.92 22.11 -28.20
C GLY A 42 -5.75 20.59 -28.35
N GLY A 43 -5.93 19.82 -27.26
CA GLY A 43 -5.82 18.36 -27.27
C GLY A 43 -4.40 17.84 -27.04
N ILE A 44 -4.23 16.52 -27.22
CA ILE A 44 -2.95 15.82 -27.00
C ILE A 44 -1.85 16.32 -27.94
N GLY A 45 -2.21 16.76 -29.17
CA GLY A 45 -1.24 17.28 -30.15
C GLY A 45 -0.45 18.50 -29.66
N HIS A 46 -0.94 19.21 -28.66
CA HIS A 46 -0.30 20.37 -28.03
C HIS A 46 0.27 20.06 -26.64
N LEU A 47 0.57 18.79 -26.34
CA LEU A 47 1.08 18.36 -25.04
C LEU A 47 2.29 19.18 -24.56
N THR A 48 3.21 19.49 -25.46
CA THR A 48 4.43 20.26 -25.14
C THR A 48 4.16 21.71 -24.71
N GLU A 49 2.98 22.24 -25.04
CA GLU A 49 2.59 23.60 -24.72
C GLU A 49 1.91 23.70 -23.35
N TRP A 50 1.13 22.68 -22.97
CA TRP A 50 0.33 22.75 -21.76
C TRP A 50 0.81 21.86 -20.60
N TRP A 51 1.69 20.87 -20.81
CA TRP A 51 2.09 19.93 -19.77
C TRP A 51 2.73 20.60 -18.54
N THR A 52 3.35 21.78 -18.73
CA THR A 52 3.99 22.56 -17.66
C THR A 52 3.01 23.44 -16.90
N GLN A 53 1.77 23.61 -17.38
CA GLN A 53 0.82 24.51 -16.72
C GLN A 53 0.34 23.93 -15.38
N PRO A 54 0.14 24.77 -14.32
CA PRO A 54 -0.31 24.29 -13.02
C PRO A 54 -1.64 23.53 -13.08
N VAL A 55 -2.60 23.95 -13.91
CA VAL A 55 -3.88 23.27 -14.10
C VAL A 55 -3.71 21.85 -14.66
N ALA A 56 -2.69 21.59 -15.48
CA ALA A 56 -2.40 20.25 -15.99
C ALA A 56 -1.97 19.33 -14.85
N TYR A 57 -1.11 19.80 -13.95
CA TYR A 57 -0.67 19.05 -12.80
C TYR A 57 -1.78 18.82 -11.77
N GLN A 58 -2.62 19.83 -11.51
CA GLN A 58 -3.82 19.66 -10.70
C GLN A 58 -4.74 18.55 -11.24
N LYS A 59 -4.98 18.55 -12.55
CA LYS A 59 -5.78 17.49 -13.18
C LYS A 59 -5.09 16.13 -13.14
N LEU A 60 -3.78 16.06 -13.26
CA LEU A 60 -3.03 14.82 -13.07
C LEU A 60 -3.23 14.24 -11.66
N ILE A 61 -3.20 15.09 -10.61
CA ILE A 61 -3.46 14.67 -9.23
C ILE A 61 -4.89 14.11 -9.10
N VAL A 62 -5.89 14.81 -9.62
CA VAL A 62 -7.30 14.37 -9.54
C VAL A 62 -7.54 13.12 -10.39
N TRP A 63 -6.90 12.99 -11.56
CA TRP A 63 -6.92 11.78 -12.38
C TRP A 63 -6.36 10.59 -11.62
N THR A 64 -5.23 10.77 -10.95
CA THR A 64 -4.60 9.69 -10.17
C THR A 64 -5.47 9.28 -8.99
N LEU A 65 -6.06 10.24 -8.26
CA LEU A 65 -7.02 9.96 -7.20
C LEU A 65 -8.25 9.19 -7.73
N LEU A 66 -8.80 9.58 -8.87
CA LEU A 66 -9.90 8.86 -9.53
C LEU A 66 -9.48 7.45 -9.95
N TRP A 67 -8.29 7.29 -10.52
CA TRP A 67 -7.72 6.00 -10.93
C TRP A 67 -7.61 5.03 -9.76
N GLU A 68 -7.17 5.51 -8.60
CA GLU A 68 -7.12 4.72 -7.36
C GLU A 68 -8.53 4.38 -6.85
N LEU A 69 -9.44 5.35 -6.82
CA LEU A 69 -10.80 5.17 -6.33
C LEU A 69 -11.61 4.15 -7.14
N VAL A 70 -11.45 4.12 -8.45
CA VAL A 70 -12.12 3.11 -9.29
C VAL A 70 -11.52 1.71 -9.13
N GLY A 71 -10.36 1.61 -8.46
CA GLY A 71 -9.67 0.35 -8.19
C GLY A 71 -8.69 -0.09 -9.27
N LEU A 72 -8.34 0.79 -10.21
CA LEU A 72 -7.33 0.54 -11.25
C LEU A 72 -5.90 0.74 -10.76
N GLY A 73 -5.70 1.46 -9.66
CA GLY A 73 -4.40 1.70 -9.03
C GLY A 73 -3.90 0.53 -8.19
N CYS A 74 -3.40 0.83 -6.99
CA CYS A 74 -2.86 -0.17 -6.04
C CYS A 74 -3.88 -1.26 -5.67
N GLY A 75 -5.17 -0.98 -5.80
CA GLY A 75 -6.27 -1.90 -5.49
C GLY A 75 -6.52 -2.98 -6.53
N SER A 76 -5.74 -3.07 -7.61
CA SER A 76 -5.90 -4.08 -8.65
C SER A 76 -4.67 -4.97 -8.79
N GLY A 77 -4.89 -6.23 -9.12
CA GLY A 77 -3.83 -7.17 -9.44
C GLY A 77 -3.46 -8.14 -8.33
N PRO A 78 -2.38 -8.90 -8.51
CA PRO A 78 -2.06 -10.07 -7.66
C PRO A 78 -1.82 -9.76 -6.19
N LEU A 79 -1.35 -8.58 -5.82
CA LEU A 79 -1.13 -8.24 -4.40
C LEU A 79 -2.40 -8.12 -3.59
N THR A 80 -3.48 -7.67 -4.23
CA THR A 80 -4.80 -7.64 -3.60
C THR A 80 -5.54 -8.96 -3.77
N MET A 81 -4.88 -9.92 -4.45
CA MET A 81 -5.47 -11.19 -4.87
C MET A 81 -6.83 -11.00 -5.56
N ARG A 82 -6.95 -9.91 -6.29
CA ARG A 82 -8.10 -9.61 -7.12
C ARG A 82 -7.69 -9.65 -8.57
N PHE A 83 -8.08 -10.69 -9.26
CA PHE A 83 -7.73 -10.91 -10.65
C PHE A 83 -8.81 -10.40 -11.59
N LEU A 84 -10.08 -10.57 -11.23
CA LEU A 84 -11.24 -10.16 -12.01
C LEU A 84 -12.37 -9.74 -11.07
N PRO A 85 -13.13 -8.69 -11.38
CA PRO A 85 -12.84 -7.68 -12.39
C PRO A 85 -11.80 -6.66 -11.89
N PRO A 86 -10.99 -6.07 -12.78
CA PRO A 86 -9.92 -5.14 -12.39
C PRO A 86 -10.42 -3.85 -11.73
N ILE A 87 -11.64 -3.41 -12.05
CA ILE A 87 -12.30 -2.22 -11.48
C ILE A 87 -12.98 -2.50 -10.13
N GLY A 88 -12.34 -3.29 -9.29
CA GLY A 88 -12.94 -3.78 -8.05
C GLY A 88 -13.46 -2.71 -7.10
N GLY A 89 -12.82 -1.53 -7.04
CA GLY A 89 -13.26 -0.44 -6.16
C GLY A 89 -14.71 -0.05 -6.40
N ILE A 90 -15.08 0.34 -7.62
CA ILE A 90 -16.47 0.70 -7.99
C ILE A 90 -17.43 -0.42 -7.61
N LEU A 91 -17.10 -1.67 -7.96
CA LEU A 91 -18.00 -2.80 -7.80
C LEU A 91 -18.27 -3.17 -6.34
N TYR A 92 -17.33 -2.85 -5.43
CA TYR A 92 -17.54 -3.03 -4.01
C TYR A 92 -18.17 -1.82 -3.35
N PHE A 93 -17.64 -0.62 -3.64
CA PHE A 93 -18.04 0.58 -2.92
C PHE A 93 -19.43 1.11 -3.32
N LEU A 94 -19.93 0.73 -4.50
CA LEU A 94 -21.32 0.98 -4.92
C LEU A 94 -22.27 -0.19 -4.62
N ARG A 95 -21.84 -1.25 -3.91
CA ARG A 95 -22.71 -2.37 -3.59
C ARG A 95 -23.16 -2.32 -2.13
N PRO A 96 -24.47 -2.27 -1.84
CA PRO A 96 -24.97 -2.28 -0.46
C PRO A 96 -24.71 -3.63 0.21
N GLY A 97 -24.50 -3.63 1.52
CA GLY A 97 -24.27 -4.84 2.31
C GLY A 97 -22.83 -5.36 2.29
N THR A 98 -21.96 -4.89 1.40
CA THR A 98 -20.53 -5.22 1.45
C THR A 98 -19.90 -4.77 2.77
N VAL A 99 -18.77 -5.36 3.14
CA VAL A 99 -18.10 -5.04 4.41
C VAL A 99 -17.56 -3.60 4.38
N ARG A 100 -17.79 -2.90 5.48
CA ARG A 100 -17.28 -1.56 5.76
C ARG A 100 -16.53 -1.56 7.08
N LEU A 101 -15.40 -0.88 7.14
CA LEU A 101 -14.55 -0.81 8.34
C LEU A 101 -14.38 0.65 8.79
N PRO A 102 -15.25 1.16 9.66
CA PRO A 102 -15.12 2.52 10.20
C PRO A 102 -13.89 2.62 11.10
N PRO A 103 -13.10 3.73 11.01
CA PRO A 103 -11.89 3.89 11.83
C PRO A 103 -12.20 4.00 13.32
N TRP A 104 -13.29 4.69 13.69
CA TRP A 104 -13.65 4.96 15.09
C TRP A 104 -15.15 4.72 15.35
N PRO A 105 -15.66 3.48 15.27
CA PRO A 105 -17.11 3.19 15.24
C PRO A 105 -17.85 3.53 16.55
N ARG A 106 -17.11 3.70 17.66
CA ARG A 106 -17.69 4.06 18.98
C ARG A 106 -17.55 5.54 19.31
N ARG A 107 -16.66 6.28 18.61
CA ARG A 107 -16.34 7.68 18.93
C ARG A 107 -16.99 8.67 17.97
N VAL A 108 -17.18 8.29 16.70
CA VAL A 108 -17.76 9.18 15.68
C VAL A 108 -19.24 8.84 15.50
N PRO A 109 -20.17 9.80 15.63
CA PRO A 109 -21.59 9.57 15.38
C PRO A 109 -21.85 9.06 13.97
N PHE A 110 -22.90 8.26 13.79
CA PHE A 110 -23.37 7.73 12.50
C PHE A 110 -22.37 6.82 11.77
N THR A 111 -21.29 6.37 12.42
CA THR A 111 -20.30 5.47 11.78
C THR A 111 -20.40 4.02 12.26
N ARG A 112 -21.28 3.71 13.21
CA ARG A 112 -21.48 2.34 13.73
C ARG A 112 -21.91 1.37 12.63
N GLY A 113 -21.56 0.09 12.80
CA GLY A 113 -21.89 -0.99 11.87
C GLY A 113 -20.78 -1.29 10.89
N ASP A 114 -20.85 -2.47 10.29
CA ASP A 114 -19.84 -3.05 9.39
C ASP A 114 -20.40 -3.38 8.00
N ARG A 115 -21.61 -2.90 7.70
CA ARG A 115 -22.24 -3.05 6.38
C ARG A 115 -22.32 -1.70 5.67
N ARG A 116 -21.97 -1.69 4.41
CA ARG A 116 -22.09 -0.49 3.55
C ARG A 116 -23.57 -0.21 3.28
N THR A 117 -23.97 1.02 3.53
CA THR A 117 -25.36 1.50 3.41
C THR A 117 -25.52 2.35 2.15
N ALA A 118 -26.77 2.71 1.80
CA ALA A 118 -27.06 3.64 0.73
C ALA A 118 -26.35 5.00 0.91
N ALA A 119 -26.18 5.47 2.16
CA ALA A 119 -25.45 6.70 2.44
C ALA A 119 -23.94 6.57 2.10
N ASP A 120 -23.33 5.42 2.37
CA ASP A 120 -21.93 5.18 1.99
C ASP A 120 -21.76 5.15 0.48
N MET A 121 -22.70 4.52 -0.24
CA MET A 121 -22.71 4.50 -1.70
C MET A 121 -22.91 5.89 -2.29
N ALA A 122 -23.85 6.68 -1.74
CA ALA A 122 -24.10 8.05 -2.18
C ALA A 122 -22.87 8.94 -1.98
N LEU A 123 -22.20 8.86 -0.83
CA LEU A 123 -20.95 9.59 -0.58
C LEU A 123 -19.86 9.18 -1.56
N TYR A 124 -19.71 7.88 -1.83
CA TYR A 124 -18.73 7.41 -2.81
C TYR A 124 -19.08 7.88 -4.24
N ALA A 125 -20.35 7.85 -4.63
CA ALA A 125 -20.79 8.38 -5.92
C ALA A 125 -20.51 9.90 -6.02
N VAL A 126 -20.74 10.66 -4.96
CA VAL A 126 -20.41 12.09 -4.90
C VAL A 126 -18.89 12.30 -5.08
N VAL A 127 -18.05 11.47 -4.45
CA VAL A 127 -16.59 11.54 -4.65
C VAL A 127 -16.22 11.32 -6.11
N LEU A 128 -16.76 10.28 -6.77
CA LEU A 128 -16.48 10.01 -8.18
C LEU A 128 -16.95 11.13 -9.09
N VAL A 129 -18.21 11.57 -8.93
CA VAL A 129 -18.80 12.64 -9.75
C VAL A 129 -18.04 13.95 -9.55
N SER A 130 -17.67 14.29 -8.32
CA SER A 130 -16.92 15.50 -8.02
C SER A 130 -15.50 15.46 -8.62
N ALA A 131 -14.84 14.30 -8.60
CA ALA A 131 -13.53 14.12 -9.25
C ALA A 131 -13.65 14.33 -10.77
N ILE A 132 -14.65 13.71 -11.41
CA ILE A 132 -14.92 13.90 -12.85
C ILE A 132 -15.26 15.37 -13.16
N TRP A 133 -16.12 15.99 -12.34
CA TRP A 133 -16.44 17.41 -12.47
C TRP A 133 -15.19 18.30 -12.42
N THR A 134 -14.29 18.04 -11.46
CA THR A 134 -13.03 18.77 -11.34
C THR A 134 -12.15 18.58 -12.58
N LEU A 135 -12.06 17.36 -13.11
CA LEU A 135 -11.32 17.07 -14.34
C LEU A 135 -11.86 17.81 -15.57
N MET A 136 -13.18 18.08 -15.62
CA MET A 136 -13.80 18.87 -16.68
C MET A 136 -13.69 20.38 -16.46
N GLY A 137 -13.18 20.82 -15.30
CA GLY A 137 -13.02 22.23 -14.95
C GLY A 137 -12.11 22.97 -15.93
N ARG A 138 -12.32 24.29 -16.06
CA ARG A 138 -11.49 25.19 -16.87
C ARG A 138 -10.43 25.85 -16.01
N ALA A 139 -9.34 26.27 -16.65
CA ALA A 139 -8.35 27.13 -15.98
C ALA A 139 -8.96 28.49 -15.69
N THR A 140 -8.68 29.03 -14.52
CA THR A 140 -8.93 30.44 -14.16
C THR A 140 -7.91 31.35 -14.82
N ALA A 141 -8.07 32.66 -14.70
CA ALA A 141 -7.08 33.62 -15.18
C ALA A 141 -5.69 33.43 -14.52
N ALA A 142 -5.62 32.80 -13.36
CA ALA A 142 -4.37 32.47 -12.68
C ALA A 142 -3.72 31.14 -13.17
N GLY A 143 -4.27 30.48 -14.19
CA GLY A 143 -3.74 29.23 -14.74
C GLY A 143 -3.95 27.99 -13.87
N VAL A 144 -4.86 28.04 -12.91
CA VAL A 144 -5.21 26.96 -11.97
C VAL A 144 -6.71 26.68 -12.02
N LEU A 145 -7.15 25.53 -11.51
CA LEU A 145 -8.58 25.23 -11.33
C LEU A 145 -9.19 26.15 -10.25
N ASP A 146 -10.48 26.44 -10.39
CA ASP A 146 -11.22 27.05 -9.27
C ASP A 146 -11.29 26.05 -8.10
N ALA A 147 -10.68 26.42 -6.99
CA ALA A 147 -10.62 25.57 -5.79
C ALA A 147 -12.01 25.18 -5.25
N ARG A 148 -13.06 25.94 -5.56
CA ARG A 148 -14.45 25.60 -5.18
C ARG A 148 -14.91 24.28 -5.80
N THR A 149 -14.37 23.90 -6.96
CA THR A 149 -14.73 22.65 -7.64
C THR A 149 -14.31 21.40 -6.86
N VAL A 150 -13.28 21.49 -6.00
CA VAL A 150 -12.80 20.36 -5.19
C VAL A 150 -13.45 20.27 -3.81
N ILE A 151 -14.26 21.27 -3.39
CA ILE A 151 -14.92 21.24 -2.07
C ILE A 151 -15.81 19.98 -1.91
N PRO A 152 -16.72 19.66 -2.86
CA PRO A 152 -17.55 18.47 -2.71
C PRO A 152 -16.72 17.18 -2.65
N LEU A 153 -15.65 17.10 -3.44
CA LEU A 153 -14.72 15.98 -3.44
C LEU A 153 -14.09 15.76 -2.07
N LEU A 154 -13.50 16.81 -1.50
CA LEU A 154 -12.79 16.71 -0.21
C LEU A 154 -13.76 16.47 0.95
N VAL A 155 -14.90 17.14 0.98
CA VAL A 155 -15.91 16.95 2.03
C VAL A 155 -16.48 15.53 1.98
N ALA A 156 -16.86 15.05 0.80
CA ALA A 156 -17.39 13.70 0.65
C ALA A 156 -16.35 12.63 0.98
N LEU A 157 -15.08 12.83 0.57
CA LEU A 157 -13.98 11.92 0.87
C LEU A 157 -13.68 11.88 2.37
N ALA A 158 -13.69 13.01 3.06
CA ALA A 158 -13.50 13.08 4.51
C ALA A 158 -14.65 12.37 5.26
N LEU A 159 -15.91 12.67 4.90
CA LEU A 159 -17.08 12.02 5.50
C LEU A 159 -17.07 10.51 5.25
N LEU A 160 -16.74 10.09 4.04
CA LEU A 160 -16.63 8.69 3.68
C LEU A 160 -15.49 8.01 4.43
N GLY A 161 -14.32 8.66 4.57
CA GLY A 161 -13.19 8.15 5.35
C GLY A 161 -13.52 7.93 6.83
N LEU A 162 -14.33 8.80 7.44
CA LEU A 162 -14.83 8.62 8.80
C LEU A 162 -15.79 7.43 8.90
N ARG A 163 -16.48 7.08 7.84
CA ARG A 163 -17.43 5.95 7.79
C ARG A 163 -16.78 4.65 7.36
N ASP A 164 -15.75 4.71 6.48
CA ASP A 164 -15.07 3.54 5.90
C ASP A 164 -13.61 3.85 5.60
N LYS A 165 -12.70 3.43 6.48
CA LYS A 165 -11.26 3.61 6.29
C LYS A 165 -10.74 2.96 4.99
N THR A 166 -11.42 1.91 4.50
CA THR A 166 -11.01 1.22 3.26
C THR A 166 -11.04 2.16 2.07
N VAL A 167 -12.09 2.98 1.93
CA VAL A 167 -12.20 3.93 0.80
C VAL A 167 -11.21 5.07 0.92
N PHE A 168 -10.96 5.57 2.14
CA PHE A 168 -9.95 6.60 2.38
C PHE A 168 -8.55 6.12 1.97
N LEU A 169 -8.20 4.90 2.35
CA LEU A 169 -6.92 4.27 2.00
C LEU A 169 -6.84 3.94 0.51
N ALA A 170 -7.94 3.46 -0.09
CA ALA A 170 -8.03 3.19 -1.51
C ALA A 170 -7.85 4.46 -2.37
N ALA A 171 -8.36 5.60 -1.90
CA ALA A 171 -8.15 6.89 -2.54
C ALA A 171 -6.72 7.40 -2.42
N ARG A 172 -5.87 6.77 -1.62
CA ARG A 172 -4.55 7.28 -1.24
C ARG A 172 -4.65 8.72 -0.73
N ALA A 173 -5.66 8.95 0.15
CA ALA A 173 -6.01 10.29 0.60
C ALA A 173 -4.91 10.96 1.43
N GLU A 174 -4.01 10.19 2.04
CA GLU A 174 -2.80 10.68 2.71
C GLU A 174 -1.84 11.39 1.75
N HIS A 175 -1.89 11.07 0.47
CA HIS A 175 -1.10 11.68 -0.59
C HIS A 175 -1.98 12.55 -1.51
N TYR A 176 -2.84 11.92 -2.33
CA TYR A 176 -3.60 12.64 -3.36
C TYR A 176 -4.69 13.53 -2.77
N GLY A 177 -5.35 13.10 -1.70
CA GLY A 177 -6.33 13.94 -1.00
C GLY A 177 -5.68 15.19 -0.40
N LEU A 178 -4.49 15.04 0.20
CA LEU A 178 -3.71 16.17 0.70
C LEU A 178 -3.23 17.08 -0.45
N ALA A 179 -2.79 16.50 -1.58
CA ALA A 179 -2.37 17.27 -2.74
C ALA A 179 -3.53 18.07 -3.36
N VAL A 180 -4.78 17.55 -3.33
CA VAL A 180 -5.99 18.27 -3.74
C VAL A 180 -6.33 19.40 -2.75
N LEU A 181 -6.12 19.18 -1.44
CA LEU A 181 -6.34 20.22 -0.43
C LEU A 181 -5.46 21.46 -0.67
N VAL A 182 -4.26 21.27 -1.22
CA VAL A 182 -3.34 22.36 -1.56
C VAL A 182 -3.91 23.31 -2.63
N PHE A 183 -4.93 22.92 -3.42
CA PHE A 183 -5.55 23.78 -4.45
C PHE A 183 -6.20 25.05 -3.91
N PHE A 184 -6.47 25.14 -2.61
CA PHE A 184 -7.02 26.34 -1.96
C PHE A 184 -6.02 27.49 -1.78
N PHE A 185 -4.77 27.27 -2.11
CA PHE A 185 -3.70 28.25 -1.91
C PHE A 185 -3.26 28.87 -3.24
N SER A 186 -2.42 29.91 -3.18
CA SER A 186 -1.91 30.57 -4.38
C SER A 186 -1.11 29.60 -5.28
N PRO A 187 -0.99 29.84 -6.60
CA PRO A 187 -0.24 28.95 -7.49
C PRO A 187 1.17 28.61 -7.02
N THR A 188 1.91 29.60 -6.50
CA THR A 188 3.26 29.38 -5.94
C THR A 188 3.20 28.47 -4.71
N GLU A 189 2.27 28.70 -3.80
CA GLU A 189 2.12 27.88 -2.61
C GLU A 189 1.64 26.46 -2.93
N GLN A 190 0.89 26.28 -4.01
CA GLN A 190 0.55 24.94 -4.50
C GLN A 190 1.81 24.16 -4.89
N ILE A 191 2.71 24.77 -5.67
CA ILE A 191 3.98 24.15 -6.06
C ILE A 191 4.82 23.80 -4.83
N ILE A 192 4.94 24.73 -3.87
CA ILE A 192 5.63 24.51 -2.61
C ILE A 192 5.02 23.33 -1.84
N GLY A 193 3.70 23.32 -1.70
CA GLY A 193 2.97 22.26 -1.01
C GLY A 193 3.23 20.89 -1.64
N TRP A 194 3.18 20.79 -2.96
CA TRP A 194 3.44 19.53 -3.68
C TRP A 194 4.90 19.08 -3.58
N LYS A 195 5.88 20.02 -3.61
CA LYS A 195 7.30 19.68 -3.34
C LYS A 195 7.48 19.10 -1.94
N LEU A 196 6.86 19.72 -0.93
CA LEU A 196 6.94 19.26 0.46
C LEU A 196 6.22 17.91 0.67
N ILE A 197 5.09 17.68 0.00
CA ILE A 197 4.41 16.37 0.01
C ILE A 197 5.34 15.30 -0.57
N MET A 198 5.96 15.54 -1.71
CA MET A 198 6.90 14.58 -2.30
C MET A 198 8.13 14.33 -1.42
N LEU A 199 8.70 15.37 -0.83
CA LEU A 199 9.81 15.23 0.12
C LEU A 199 9.42 14.33 1.30
N ALA A 200 8.24 14.56 1.88
CA ALA A 200 7.76 13.77 3.02
C ALA A 200 7.52 12.30 2.65
N LEU A 201 7.04 12.02 1.43
CA LEU A 201 6.87 10.65 0.93
C LEU A 201 8.21 9.93 0.80
N TRP A 202 9.23 10.58 0.25
CA TRP A 202 10.57 10.03 0.15
C TRP A 202 11.23 9.84 1.52
N TRP A 203 11.17 10.85 2.37
CA TRP A 203 11.76 10.79 3.70
C TRP A 203 11.03 9.79 4.62
N GLY A 204 9.71 9.66 4.49
CA GLY A 204 8.94 8.64 5.17
C GLY A 204 9.36 7.22 4.74
N ALA A 205 9.52 7.01 3.43
CA ALA A 205 10.03 5.75 2.89
C ALA A 205 11.45 5.46 3.36
N ALA A 206 12.35 6.45 3.30
CA ALA A 206 13.74 6.32 3.76
C ALA A 206 13.81 6.00 5.26
N THR A 207 13.02 6.71 6.09
CA THR A 207 12.94 6.47 7.54
C THR A 207 12.48 5.05 7.85
N SER A 208 11.48 4.56 7.11
CA SER A 208 10.98 3.19 7.27
C SER A 208 12.04 2.12 6.94
N LYS A 209 12.98 2.44 6.05
CA LYS A 209 14.08 1.55 5.64
C LYS A 209 15.23 1.48 6.64
N LEU A 210 15.25 2.32 7.67
CA LEU A 210 16.22 2.24 8.77
C LEU A 210 16.01 1.04 9.70
N ASN A 211 15.00 0.21 9.46
CA ASN A 211 14.73 -1.01 10.21
C ASN A 211 15.59 -2.20 9.73
N HIS A 212 15.73 -3.22 10.56
CA HIS A 212 16.49 -4.44 10.25
C HIS A 212 15.79 -5.37 9.23
N HIS A 213 14.54 -5.10 8.86
CA HIS A 213 13.83 -5.89 7.85
C HIS A 213 14.27 -5.55 6.43
N PHE A 214 14.67 -4.31 6.17
CA PHE A 214 14.81 -3.79 4.82
C PHE A 214 15.85 -4.53 3.95
N PRO A 215 17.02 -4.97 4.43
CA PRO A 215 17.94 -5.78 3.63
C PRO A 215 17.30 -7.06 3.07
N PHE A 216 16.36 -7.66 3.82
CA PHE A 216 15.62 -8.84 3.36
C PHE A 216 14.63 -8.47 2.25
N VAL A 217 14.00 -7.29 2.34
CA VAL A 217 13.15 -6.76 1.25
C VAL A 217 13.95 -6.57 -0.03
N VAL A 218 15.17 -6.04 0.05
CA VAL A 218 16.06 -5.89 -1.11
C VAL A 218 16.34 -7.24 -1.77
N SER A 219 16.64 -8.29 -0.98
CA SER A 219 16.80 -9.64 -1.51
C SER A 219 15.56 -10.14 -2.24
N VAL A 220 14.37 -9.90 -1.66
CA VAL A 220 13.08 -10.28 -2.24
C VAL A 220 12.83 -9.55 -3.56
N MET A 221 13.02 -8.24 -3.59
CA MET A 221 12.83 -7.41 -4.79
C MET A 221 13.76 -7.85 -5.93
N MET A 222 15.04 -8.07 -5.62
CA MET A 222 16.03 -8.52 -6.61
C MET A 222 15.70 -9.92 -7.15
N SER A 223 15.25 -10.83 -6.31
CA SER A 223 14.81 -12.16 -6.74
C SER A 223 13.59 -12.11 -7.65
N ASN A 224 12.67 -11.16 -7.39
CA ASN A 224 11.43 -11.02 -8.15
C ASN A 224 11.58 -10.25 -9.47
N SER A 225 12.63 -9.45 -9.63
CA SER A 225 12.80 -8.60 -10.82
C SER A 225 12.90 -9.43 -12.11
N PRO A 226 12.06 -9.17 -13.12
CA PRO A 226 12.13 -9.81 -14.43
C PRO A 226 13.31 -9.31 -15.26
N VAL A 227 13.83 -8.11 -14.93
CA VAL A 227 15.00 -7.52 -15.59
C VAL A 227 16.27 -8.16 -15.06
N MET A 228 16.31 -8.51 -13.78
CA MET A 228 17.43 -9.21 -13.14
C MET A 228 17.41 -10.70 -13.50
N ARG A 229 17.96 -11.07 -14.64
CA ARG A 229 18.02 -12.47 -15.11
C ARG A 229 19.26 -13.23 -14.65
N LEU A 230 20.22 -12.56 -14.06
CA LEU A 230 21.49 -13.15 -13.64
C LEU A 230 21.31 -13.97 -12.36
N ARG A 231 21.03 -15.27 -12.52
CA ARG A 231 20.80 -16.19 -11.38
C ARG A 231 21.95 -16.16 -10.38
N TRP A 232 23.19 -16.08 -10.85
CA TRP A 232 24.36 -16.00 -9.98
C TRP A 232 24.32 -14.78 -9.05
N LEU A 233 23.80 -13.64 -9.53
CA LEU A 233 23.65 -12.43 -8.73
C LEU A 233 22.49 -12.57 -7.73
N LYS A 234 21.34 -13.15 -8.14
CA LYS A 234 20.24 -13.46 -7.22
C LYS A 234 20.69 -14.36 -6.07
N ARG A 235 21.46 -15.43 -6.38
CA ARG A 235 22.03 -16.33 -5.37
C ARG A 235 22.97 -15.61 -4.39
N LYS A 236 23.76 -14.63 -4.86
CA LYS A 236 24.64 -13.80 -4.02
C LYS A 236 23.92 -12.86 -3.07
N MET A 237 22.61 -12.62 -3.25
CA MET A 237 21.80 -11.90 -2.27
C MET A 237 21.67 -12.66 -0.93
N TYR A 238 21.97 -13.96 -0.93
CA TYR A 238 21.88 -14.86 0.22
C TYR A 238 23.27 -15.28 0.71
N ARG A 239 23.38 -15.63 2.00
CA ARG A 239 24.67 -15.98 2.64
C ARG A 239 25.30 -17.22 2.02
N ASP A 240 24.50 -18.30 1.87
CA ASP A 240 24.94 -19.57 1.27
C ASP A 240 23.75 -20.26 0.57
N PHE A 241 23.47 -19.86 -0.68
CA PHE A 241 22.40 -20.46 -1.46
C PHE A 241 22.75 -21.92 -1.85
N PRO A 242 21.84 -22.90 -1.70
CA PRO A 242 20.45 -22.80 -1.20
C PRO A 242 20.29 -23.07 0.32
N ARG A 243 21.36 -23.26 1.08
CA ARG A 243 21.37 -23.73 2.48
C ARG A 243 21.04 -22.64 3.48
N ASP A 244 21.45 -21.41 3.19
CA ASP A 244 21.22 -20.24 4.04
C ASP A 244 20.66 -19.07 3.21
N LEU A 245 19.35 -18.84 3.34
CA LEU A 245 18.64 -17.76 2.65
C LEU A 245 18.53 -16.47 3.50
N ARG A 246 19.31 -16.34 4.55
CA ARG A 246 19.43 -15.04 5.21
C ARG A 246 20.18 -14.06 4.30
N ALA A 247 19.85 -12.78 4.43
CA ALA A 247 20.46 -11.74 3.59
C ALA A 247 22.00 -11.72 3.74
N SER A 248 22.72 -11.67 2.62
CA SER A 248 24.17 -11.50 2.58
C SER A 248 24.58 -10.04 2.82
N ARG A 249 25.86 -9.71 2.75
CA ARG A 249 26.35 -8.32 2.87
C ARG A 249 25.90 -7.43 1.69
N ILE A 250 25.61 -8.00 0.54
CA ILE A 250 25.21 -7.24 -0.66
C ILE A 250 23.87 -6.52 -0.47
N PRO A 251 22.76 -7.19 -0.07
CA PRO A 251 21.50 -6.50 0.23
C PRO A 251 21.64 -5.46 1.34
N PHE A 252 22.49 -5.67 2.33
CA PHE A 252 22.76 -4.64 3.36
C PHE A 252 23.36 -3.38 2.74
N GLY A 253 24.39 -3.54 1.90
CA GLY A 253 25.00 -2.40 1.20
C GLY A 253 24.01 -1.68 0.28
N LEU A 254 23.22 -2.42 -0.52
CA LEU A 254 22.19 -1.86 -1.39
C LEU A 254 21.08 -1.15 -0.62
N ALA A 255 20.68 -1.71 0.54
CA ALA A 255 19.68 -1.10 1.42
C ALA A 255 20.16 0.25 1.95
N HIS A 256 21.38 0.32 2.48
CA HIS A 256 21.95 1.58 2.97
C HIS A 256 22.13 2.61 1.84
N PHE A 257 22.64 2.18 0.69
CA PHE A 257 22.77 3.04 -0.48
C PHE A 257 21.41 3.63 -0.91
N GLY A 258 20.39 2.79 -1.06
CA GLY A 258 19.04 3.24 -1.41
C GLY A 258 18.45 4.22 -0.39
N THR A 259 18.66 3.96 0.91
CA THR A 259 18.21 4.87 1.98
C THR A 259 18.91 6.22 1.92
N VAL A 260 20.24 6.23 1.69
CA VAL A 260 21.00 7.49 1.53
C VAL A 260 20.51 8.26 0.31
N VAL A 261 20.27 7.60 -0.82
CA VAL A 261 19.74 8.24 -2.03
C VAL A 261 18.39 8.90 -1.75
N GLU A 262 17.47 8.21 -1.07
CA GLU A 262 16.13 8.74 -0.75
C GLU A 262 16.12 9.88 0.29
N TYR A 263 17.16 10.02 1.10
CA TYR A 263 17.30 11.18 1.97
C TYR A 263 17.98 12.36 1.26
N THR A 264 19.10 12.09 0.59
CA THR A 264 19.99 13.15 0.12
C THR A 264 19.52 13.79 -1.17
N ILE A 265 19.13 13.00 -2.18
CA ILE A 265 18.75 13.60 -3.47
C ILE A 265 17.45 14.43 -3.36
N PRO A 266 16.38 13.98 -2.69
CA PRO A 266 15.21 14.82 -2.44
C PRO A 266 15.52 16.08 -1.64
N ALA A 267 16.37 16.01 -0.62
CA ALA A 267 16.83 17.18 0.11
C ALA A 267 17.55 18.18 -0.81
N CYS A 268 18.44 17.66 -1.67
CA CYS A 268 19.10 18.49 -2.68
C CYS A 268 18.09 19.15 -3.63
N LEU A 269 17.12 18.39 -4.14
CA LEU A 269 16.09 18.89 -5.06
C LEU A 269 15.24 19.99 -4.43
N VAL A 270 14.91 19.86 -3.14
CA VAL A 270 14.01 20.78 -2.46
C VAL A 270 14.73 22.05 -2.00
N PHE A 271 15.96 21.94 -1.49
CA PHE A 271 16.63 23.04 -0.78
C PHE A 271 17.82 23.64 -1.52
N PHE A 272 18.37 22.96 -2.54
CA PHE A 272 19.61 23.39 -3.18
C PHE A 272 19.58 23.41 -4.71
N CYS A 273 18.55 22.85 -5.34
CA CYS A 273 18.43 22.75 -6.79
C CYS A 273 17.48 23.83 -7.32
N HIS A 274 18.04 24.98 -7.71
CA HIS A 274 17.28 26.11 -8.28
C HIS A 274 17.51 26.26 -9.81
N GLY A 275 17.85 25.18 -10.49
CA GLY A 275 18.14 25.13 -11.93
C GLY A 275 19.58 24.71 -12.25
N GLY A 276 19.89 24.67 -13.54
CA GLY A 276 21.22 24.30 -14.04
C GLY A 276 21.54 22.80 -14.03
N THR A 277 22.78 22.47 -14.34
CA THR A 277 23.22 21.07 -14.58
C THR A 277 23.03 20.17 -13.35
N PHE A 278 23.29 20.70 -12.15
CA PHE A 278 23.14 19.91 -10.94
C PHE A 278 21.68 19.48 -10.70
N THR A 279 20.73 20.38 -10.95
CA THR A 279 19.28 20.07 -10.89
C THR A 279 18.92 18.97 -11.90
N VAL A 280 19.42 19.05 -13.14
CA VAL A 280 19.15 18.04 -14.18
C VAL A 280 19.68 16.67 -13.76
N ILE A 281 20.88 16.62 -13.16
CA ILE A 281 21.46 15.36 -12.66
C ILE A 281 20.62 14.77 -11.52
N ALA A 282 20.21 15.60 -10.55
CA ALA A 282 19.41 15.15 -9.41
C ALA A 282 18.01 14.68 -9.83
N VAL A 283 17.35 15.40 -10.74
CA VAL A 283 16.08 15.00 -11.37
C VAL A 283 16.23 13.66 -12.08
N GLY A 284 17.25 13.53 -12.93
CA GLY A 284 17.53 12.29 -13.67
C GLY A 284 17.79 11.10 -12.74
N ALA A 285 18.56 11.31 -11.68
CA ALA A 285 18.86 10.27 -10.69
C ALA A 285 17.59 9.76 -9.98
N MET A 286 16.68 10.67 -9.55
CA MET A 286 15.42 10.27 -8.93
C MET A 286 14.47 9.60 -9.92
N MET A 287 14.43 10.03 -11.18
CA MET A 287 13.63 9.32 -12.20
C MET A 287 14.15 7.89 -12.41
N VAL A 288 15.47 7.70 -12.52
CA VAL A 288 16.09 6.37 -12.64
C VAL A 288 15.82 5.52 -11.41
N PHE A 289 15.83 6.10 -10.21
CA PHE A 289 15.50 5.42 -8.97
C PHE A 289 14.06 4.87 -8.98
N HIS A 290 13.08 5.69 -9.38
CA HIS A 290 11.68 5.24 -9.49
C HIS A 290 11.46 4.21 -10.60
N LEU A 291 12.13 4.36 -11.76
CA LEU A 291 12.11 3.36 -12.82
C LEU A 291 12.73 2.03 -12.37
N HIS A 292 13.81 2.10 -11.55
CA HIS A 292 14.39 0.90 -10.94
C HIS A 292 13.38 0.20 -10.01
N ILE A 293 12.71 0.93 -9.11
CA ILE A 293 11.65 0.36 -8.25
C ILE A 293 10.56 -0.29 -9.10
N LEU A 294 10.10 0.40 -10.14
CA LEU A 294 9.09 -0.11 -11.07
C LEU A 294 9.53 -1.44 -11.70
N SER A 295 10.81 -1.57 -12.05
CA SER A 295 11.37 -2.77 -12.66
C SER A 295 11.53 -3.95 -11.70
N THR A 296 11.57 -3.72 -10.40
CA THR A 296 11.77 -4.77 -9.38
C THR A 296 10.47 -5.34 -8.82
N MET A 297 9.34 -4.72 -9.12
CA MET A 297 8.03 -5.10 -8.60
C MET A 297 7.01 -5.39 -9.70
N PRO A 298 7.22 -6.41 -10.54
CA PRO A 298 6.37 -6.66 -11.71
C PRO A 298 4.97 -7.18 -11.37
N VAL A 299 4.67 -7.42 -10.11
CA VAL A 299 3.40 -8.01 -9.66
C VAL A 299 2.35 -6.96 -9.31
N GLY A 300 2.51 -5.73 -9.78
CA GLY A 300 1.46 -4.72 -9.77
C GLY A 300 1.44 -3.78 -8.57
N VAL A 301 2.48 -3.77 -7.74
CA VAL A 301 2.58 -2.78 -6.69
C VAL A 301 3.24 -1.54 -7.23
N PRO A 302 2.84 -0.51 -6.79
CA PRO A 302 2.33 0.78 -7.19
C PRO A 302 2.94 1.24 -8.51
N LEU A 303 2.53 0.64 -9.63
CA LEU A 303 2.96 1.06 -10.96
C LEU A 303 2.63 2.52 -11.23
N GLU A 304 1.37 2.90 -11.05
CA GLU A 304 0.91 4.28 -11.25
C GLU A 304 1.56 5.26 -10.28
N TRP A 305 1.80 4.87 -9.03
CA TRP A 305 2.54 5.67 -8.06
C TRP A 305 3.94 6.04 -8.58
N ASN A 306 4.72 5.05 -9.02
CA ASN A 306 6.04 5.31 -9.54
C ASN A 306 6.00 6.10 -10.86
N VAL A 307 4.99 5.86 -11.71
CA VAL A 307 4.78 6.64 -12.93
C VAL A 307 4.41 8.08 -12.60
N PHE A 308 3.52 8.30 -11.62
CA PHE A 308 3.20 9.63 -11.11
C PHE A 308 4.46 10.36 -10.63
N PHE A 309 5.33 9.69 -9.86
CA PHE A 309 6.60 10.28 -9.41
C PHE A 309 7.52 10.62 -10.58
N VAL A 310 7.69 9.72 -11.56
CA VAL A 310 8.52 9.97 -12.76
C VAL A 310 8.05 11.21 -13.54
N ILE A 311 6.74 11.46 -13.59
CA ILE A 311 6.18 12.67 -14.21
C ILE A 311 6.35 13.90 -13.31
N SER A 312 6.11 13.75 -12.01
CA SER A 312 6.12 14.86 -11.05
C SER A 312 7.51 15.42 -10.80
N ILE A 313 8.55 14.57 -10.82
CA ILE A 313 9.94 14.99 -10.56
C ILE A 313 10.41 16.06 -11.55
N PRO A 314 10.39 15.86 -12.88
CA PRO A 314 10.79 16.90 -13.83
C PRO A 314 9.85 18.10 -13.81
N TRP A 315 8.58 17.90 -13.48
CA TRP A 315 7.61 18.98 -13.38
C TRP A 315 7.91 19.90 -12.19
N LEU A 316 7.99 19.35 -10.98
CA LEU A 316 8.19 20.12 -9.74
C LEU A 316 9.62 20.64 -9.57
N PHE A 317 10.61 19.83 -9.88
CA PHE A 317 12.00 20.12 -9.57
C PHE A 317 12.85 20.44 -10.80
N GLY A 318 12.33 20.20 -12.01
CA GLY A 318 12.94 20.65 -13.26
C GLY A 318 12.34 21.96 -13.73
N HIS A 319 11.03 21.98 -14.06
CA HIS A 319 10.38 23.17 -14.62
C HIS A 319 10.17 24.27 -13.59
N TYR A 320 9.73 23.92 -12.38
CA TYR A 320 9.55 24.87 -11.26
C TYR A 320 10.72 24.84 -10.25
N ALA A 321 11.93 24.63 -10.75
CA ALA A 321 13.11 24.57 -9.89
C ALA A 321 13.36 25.88 -9.11
N ASP A 322 12.98 27.01 -9.70
CA ASP A 322 13.11 28.36 -9.14
C ASP A 322 12.15 28.69 -7.98
N VAL A 323 11.08 27.89 -7.81
CA VAL A 323 10.14 28.08 -6.68
C VAL A 323 10.76 27.49 -5.42
N ASP A 324 11.21 28.34 -4.51
CA ASP A 324 11.81 27.94 -3.24
C ASP A 324 10.73 27.56 -2.20
N VAL A 325 10.91 26.46 -1.50
CA VAL A 325 10.00 26.03 -0.43
C VAL A 325 10.06 26.95 0.80
N LEU A 326 11.14 27.71 0.96
CA LEU A 326 11.28 28.72 2.01
C LEU A 326 10.41 29.96 1.77
N ASP A 327 9.88 30.13 0.56
CA ASP A 327 8.92 31.19 0.21
C ASP A 327 7.49 30.89 0.66
N LEU A 328 7.25 29.81 1.42
CA LEU A 328 5.95 29.51 1.99
C LEU A 328 5.48 30.63 2.94
N ARG A 329 4.43 31.33 2.55
CA ARG A 329 3.89 32.49 3.29
C ARG A 329 2.63 32.18 4.08
N SER A 330 1.82 31.21 3.61
CA SER A 330 0.57 30.85 4.28
C SER A 330 0.84 30.05 5.56
N PRO A 331 0.55 30.61 6.75
CA PRO A 331 0.68 29.85 7.99
C PRO A 331 -0.31 28.69 8.07
N VAL A 332 -1.47 28.83 7.42
CA VAL A 332 -2.49 27.77 7.38
C VAL A 332 -1.97 26.56 6.60
N LEU A 333 -1.39 26.78 5.41
CA LEU A 333 -0.77 25.71 4.64
C LEU A 333 0.38 25.08 5.42
N GLY A 334 1.24 25.90 6.03
CA GLY A 334 2.35 25.42 6.87
C GLY A 334 1.89 24.50 8.00
N ILE A 335 0.83 24.88 8.73
CA ILE A 335 0.28 24.06 9.81
C ILE A 335 -0.32 22.76 9.26
N VAL A 336 -1.09 22.83 8.18
CA VAL A 336 -1.69 21.63 7.56
C VAL A 336 -0.60 20.64 7.11
N LEU A 337 0.43 21.14 6.43
CA LEU A 337 1.54 20.28 5.97
C LEU A 337 2.34 19.73 7.16
N LEU A 338 2.63 20.55 8.18
CA LEU A 338 3.30 20.09 9.40
C LEU A 338 2.53 18.93 10.06
N LEU A 339 1.23 19.09 10.23
CA LEU A 339 0.40 18.05 10.84
C LEU A 339 0.34 16.80 9.98
N ALA A 340 0.07 16.93 8.69
CA ALA A 340 -0.14 15.80 7.79
C ALA A 340 1.17 15.06 7.43
N LEU A 341 2.28 15.80 7.24
CA LEU A 341 3.52 15.26 6.71
C LEU A 341 4.57 14.93 7.77
N LEU A 342 4.45 15.50 8.96
CA LEU A 342 5.39 15.26 10.06
C LEU A 342 4.71 14.61 11.26
N VAL A 343 3.65 15.23 11.81
CA VAL A 343 3.05 14.76 13.07
C VAL A 343 2.38 13.39 12.87
N VAL A 344 1.54 13.24 11.85
CA VAL A 344 0.86 11.96 11.58
C VAL A 344 1.86 10.85 11.29
N PRO A 345 2.84 10.99 10.37
CA PRO A 345 3.85 9.96 10.16
C PRO A 345 4.72 9.68 11.40
N ALA A 346 5.11 10.70 12.16
CA ALA A 346 5.89 10.52 13.39
C ALA A 346 5.12 9.69 14.42
N VAL A 347 3.85 10.04 14.68
CA VAL A 347 2.99 9.26 15.57
C VAL A 347 2.84 7.82 15.07
N GLY A 348 2.62 7.62 13.76
CA GLY A 348 2.47 6.28 13.18
C GLY A 348 3.75 5.44 13.21
N ASN A 349 4.92 6.06 13.15
CA ASN A 349 6.20 5.38 13.31
C ASN A 349 6.55 5.09 14.78
N LEU A 350 6.03 5.87 15.73
CA LEU A 350 6.21 5.63 17.17
C LEU A 350 5.16 4.68 17.73
N LYS A 351 3.93 4.73 17.19
CA LYS A 351 2.74 3.98 17.62
C LYS A 351 2.02 3.38 16.40
N PRO A 352 2.60 2.36 15.75
CA PRO A 352 2.07 1.78 14.52
C PRO A 352 0.67 1.20 14.67
N GLU A 353 0.25 0.83 15.88
CA GLU A 353 -1.09 0.38 16.20
C GLU A 353 -2.16 1.49 16.09
N TRP A 354 -1.76 2.76 16.11
CA TRP A 354 -2.68 3.90 16.06
C TRP A 354 -2.92 4.41 14.64
N ILE A 355 -1.87 4.39 13.82
CA ILE A 355 -1.90 4.91 12.44
C ILE A 355 -1.36 3.84 11.52
N SER A 356 -2.16 3.48 10.53
CA SER A 356 -1.85 2.42 9.60
C SER A 356 -0.70 2.77 8.65
N PHE A 357 -0.33 1.80 7.83
CA PHE A 357 0.85 1.80 6.96
C PHE A 357 0.94 3.04 6.04
N LEU A 358 -0.11 3.34 5.26
CA LEU A 358 -0.06 4.43 4.27
C LEU A 358 0.00 5.82 4.92
N PRO A 359 -0.90 6.20 5.85
CA PRO A 359 -0.82 7.50 6.52
C PRO A 359 0.46 7.69 7.35
N SER A 360 1.09 6.60 7.78
CA SER A 360 2.40 6.64 8.46
C SER A 360 3.57 6.79 7.51
N MET A 361 3.34 6.83 6.20
CA MET A 361 4.38 6.89 5.15
C MET A 361 5.46 5.80 5.27
N ARG A 362 5.08 4.60 5.78
CA ARG A 362 6.00 3.46 5.98
C ARG A 362 6.09 2.57 4.77
N TYR A 363 6.35 3.16 3.61
CA TYR A 363 6.30 2.46 2.33
C TYR A 363 7.33 1.32 2.21
N TYR A 364 6.87 0.19 1.80
CA TYR A 364 7.52 -1.11 1.55
C TYR A 364 8.96 -1.25 2.07
N ALA A 365 9.12 -1.28 3.36
CA ALA A 365 10.39 -1.46 4.05
C ALA A 365 10.46 -2.79 4.84
N GLY A 366 9.51 -3.69 4.62
CA GLY A 366 9.39 -4.97 5.30
C GLY A 366 8.85 -4.90 6.74
N ASN A 367 8.45 -3.72 7.17
CA ASN A 367 7.90 -3.48 8.50
C ASN A 367 6.47 -2.91 8.40
N TRP A 368 5.51 -3.78 8.18
CA TRP A 368 4.08 -3.45 8.21
C TRP A 368 3.30 -4.47 9.04
N ALA A 369 2.12 -4.11 9.51
CA ALA A 369 1.22 -5.05 10.17
C ALA A 369 0.74 -6.10 9.16
N THR A 370 0.70 -7.36 9.60
CA THR A 370 0.31 -8.49 8.75
C THR A 370 -0.46 -9.51 9.55
N SER A 371 -1.22 -10.36 8.88
CA SER A 371 -1.89 -11.48 9.54
C SER A 371 -1.92 -12.73 8.67
N VAL A 372 -2.10 -13.88 9.33
CA VAL A 372 -2.42 -15.15 8.69
C VAL A 372 -3.71 -15.67 9.31
N TRP A 373 -4.60 -16.12 8.45
CA TRP A 373 -5.91 -16.64 8.78
C TRP A 373 -5.93 -18.15 8.61
N LEU A 374 -6.41 -18.86 9.60
CA LEU A 374 -6.49 -20.31 9.68
C LEU A 374 -7.97 -20.71 9.69
N PHE A 375 -8.41 -21.40 8.65
CA PHE A 375 -9.79 -21.82 8.45
C PHE A 375 -9.92 -23.33 8.60
N ARG A 376 -10.69 -23.79 9.59
CA ARG A 376 -10.95 -25.20 9.79
C ARG A 376 -12.14 -25.68 8.96
N GLY A 377 -11.99 -26.85 8.33
CA GLY A 377 -13.06 -27.47 7.56
C GLY A 377 -13.57 -26.54 6.44
N ASN A 378 -14.87 -26.23 6.46
CA ASN A 378 -15.55 -25.39 5.46
C ASN A 378 -15.70 -23.91 5.88
N ALA A 379 -14.89 -23.44 6.82
CA ALA A 379 -15.03 -22.08 7.34
C ALA A 379 -14.75 -21.00 6.27
N GLU A 380 -13.85 -21.27 5.30
CA GLU A 380 -13.58 -20.34 4.19
C GLU A 380 -14.79 -20.24 3.25
N GLU A 381 -15.43 -21.36 2.92
CA GLU A 381 -16.63 -21.41 2.07
C GLU A 381 -17.82 -20.70 2.73
N ARG A 382 -17.94 -20.80 4.07
CA ARG A 382 -18.96 -20.06 4.84
C ARG A 382 -18.79 -18.56 4.72
N ILE A 383 -17.56 -18.06 4.67
CA ILE A 383 -17.30 -16.62 4.40
C ILE A 383 -17.80 -16.26 3.02
N GLU A 384 -17.43 -17.05 1.99
CA GLU A 384 -17.81 -16.77 0.61
C GLU A 384 -19.34 -16.77 0.43
N ALA A 385 -20.03 -17.69 1.08
CA ALA A 385 -21.48 -17.77 1.05
C ALA A 385 -22.18 -16.63 1.81
N ALA A 386 -21.59 -16.13 2.91
CA ALA A 386 -22.17 -15.10 3.77
C ALA A 386 -21.86 -13.66 3.35
N LEU A 387 -20.81 -13.47 2.52
CA LEU A 387 -20.40 -12.13 2.10
C LEU A 387 -21.20 -11.64 0.89
N THR A 388 -21.63 -10.39 0.96
CA THR A 388 -21.96 -9.63 -0.24
C THR A 388 -20.65 -9.14 -0.83
N ALA A 389 -20.17 -9.79 -1.88
CA ALA A 389 -18.93 -9.48 -2.56
C ALA A 389 -19.17 -9.31 -4.07
N SER A 390 -18.26 -8.64 -4.77
CA SER A 390 -18.35 -8.49 -6.24
C SER A 390 -17.48 -9.50 -7.00
N SER A 391 -16.70 -10.28 -6.29
CA SER A 391 -15.89 -11.37 -6.83
C SER A 391 -15.79 -12.49 -5.80
N GLY A 392 -15.54 -13.72 -6.23
CA GLY A 392 -15.21 -14.83 -5.34
C GLY A 392 -13.89 -14.60 -4.59
N SER A 393 -13.59 -15.50 -3.66
CA SER A 393 -12.30 -15.53 -2.96
C SER A 393 -11.14 -15.66 -3.95
N ALA A 394 -9.91 -15.41 -3.48
CA ALA A 394 -8.73 -15.59 -4.33
C ALA A 394 -8.60 -17.05 -4.82
N THR A 395 -8.91 -18.01 -3.95
CA THR A 395 -8.91 -19.44 -4.29
C THR A 395 -9.92 -19.75 -5.37
N THR A 396 -11.16 -19.27 -5.23
CA THR A 396 -12.22 -19.43 -6.25
C THR A 396 -11.82 -18.80 -7.59
N GLN A 397 -11.30 -17.57 -7.59
CA GLN A 397 -10.86 -16.91 -8.82
C GLN A 397 -9.70 -17.65 -9.49
N LEU A 398 -8.68 -18.04 -8.74
CA LEU A 398 -7.50 -18.73 -9.27
C LEU A 398 -7.86 -20.12 -9.79
N THR A 399 -8.72 -20.86 -9.07
CA THR A 399 -9.19 -22.16 -9.53
C THR A 399 -9.95 -22.04 -10.86
N ALA A 400 -10.81 -21.03 -10.99
CA ALA A 400 -11.54 -20.79 -12.24
C ALA A 400 -10.63 -20.39 -13.41
N LEU A 401 -9.52 -19.69 -13.14
CA LEU A 401 -8.60 -19.22 -14.17
C LEU A 401 -7.56 -20.27 -14.58
N TYR A 402 -7.07 -21.07 -13.64
CA TYR A 402 -5.88 -21.90 -13.83
C TYR A 402 -6.07 -23.37 -13.41
N GLY A 403 -7.13 -23.70 -12.69
CA GLY A 403 -7.33 -25.02 -12.09
C GLY A 403 -6.82 -25.09 -10.64
N ALA A 404 -7.22 -26.15 -9.93
CA ALA A 404 -6.94 -26.31 -8.49
C ALA A 404 -5.45 -26.46 -8.18
N HIS A 405 -4.71 -27.24 -8.99
CA HIS A 405 -3.28 -27.48 -8.78
C HIS A 405 -2.46 -26.18 -8.90
N GLU A 406 -2.69 -25.40 -9.94
CA GLU A 406 -2.02 -24.13 -10.18
C GLU A 406 -2.41 -23.08 -9.12
N MET A 407 -3.66 -23.11 -8.67
CA MET A 407 -4.13 -22.28 -7.55
C MET A 407 -3.32 -22.56 -6.30
N ASP A 408 -3.18 -23.83 -5.89
CA ASP A 408 -2.38 -24.21 -4.72
C ASP A 408 -0.93 -23.75 -4.85
N MET A 409 -0.33 -23.90 -6.04
CA MET A 409 1.03 -23.42 -6.30
C MET A 409 1.16 -21.92 -6.20
N ILE A 410 0.18 -21.14 -6.65
CA ILE A 410 0.20 -19.66 -6.56
C ILE A 410 0.06 -19.21 -5.11
N ILE A 411 -0.85 -19.82 -4.34
CA ILE A 411 -1.01 -19.55 -2.90
C ILE A 411 0.27 -19.90 -2.15
N ALA A 412 0.87 -21.08 -2.43
CA ALA A 412 2.14 -21.48 -1.81
C ALA A 412 3.29 -20.51 -2.14
N LYS A 413 3.34 -19.93 -3.35
CA LYS A 413 4.31 -18.89 -3.71
C LYS A 413 4.05 -17.59 -2.95
N GLY A 414 2.81 -17.22 -2.73
CA GLY A 414 2.44 -16.08 -1.89
C GLY A 414 2.90 -16.26 -0.44
N MET A 415 2.69 -17.44 0.12
CA MET A 415 3.18 -17.78 1.47
C MET A 415 4.72 -17.82 1.53
N ALA A 416 5.38 -18.30 0.48
CA ALA A 416 6.85 -18.26 0.40
C ALA A 416 7.37 -16.82 0.32
N TRP A 417 6.72 -15.93 -0.44
CA TRP A 417 7.05 -14.50 -0.46
C TRP A 417 6.94 -13.90 0.94
N ARG A 418 5.88 -14.22 1.68
CA ARG A 418 5.70 -13.80 3.08
C ARG A 418 6.85 -14.29 3.95
N ALA A 419 7.22 -15.57 3.85
CA ALA A 419 8.27 -16.21 4.63
C ALA A 419 9.67 -15.65 4.33
N MET A 420 9.93 -15.19 3.12
CA MET A 420 11.20 -14.53 2.78
C MET A 420 11.45 -13.24 3.56
N HIS A 421 10.37 -12.58 4.02
CA HIS A 421 10.47 -11.42 4.91
C HIS A 421 10.66 -11.87 6.37
N PRO A 422 11.32 -11.06 7.23
CA PRO A 422 11.53 -11.43 8.64
C PRO A 422 10.22 -11.71 9.40
N HIS A 423 9.17 -10.91 9.19
CA HIS A 423 7.88 -11.12 9.85
C HIS A 423 7.23 -12.46 9.48
N GLY A 424 7.42 -12.96 8.26
CA GLY A 424 6.90 -14.26 7.85
C GLY A 424 7.53 -15.41 8.61
N ARG A 425 8.78 -15.27 9.06
CA ARG A 425 9.46 -16.27 9.89
C ARG A 425 8.86 -16.37 11.28
N ALA A 426 8.48 -15.22 11.86
CA ALA A 426 7.74 -15.20 13.12
C ALA A 426 6.35 -15.82 12.95
N LEU A 427 5.65 -15.51 11.85
CA LEU A 427 4.34 -16.08 11.56
C LEU A 427 4.38 -17.61 11.46
N ASN A 428 5.42 -18.21 10.87
CA ASN A 428 5.56 -19.66 10.82
C ASN A 428 5.49 -20.28 12.23
N THR A 429 6.24 -19.74 13.20
CA THR A 429 6.19 -20.21 14.60
C THR A 429 4.84 -19.91 15.27
N LEU A 430 4.26 -18.73 15.00
CA LEU A 430 3.01 -18.33 15.64
C LEU A 430 1.79 -19.11 15.11
N ILE A 431 1.82 -19.57 13.87
CA ILE A 431 0.80 -20.45 13.29
C ILE A 431 0.76 -21.79 14.03
N GLU A 432 1.93 -22.39 14.29
CA GLU A 432 2.03 -23.64 15.04
C GLU A 432 1.54 -23.51 16.50
N ARG A 433 1.61 -22.30 17.07
CA ARG A 433 1.07 -22.00 18.40
C ARG A 433 -0.45 -21.72 18.39
N ALA A 434 -0.97 -21.34 17.24
CA ALA A 434 -2.37 -20.94 17.12
C ALA A 434 -3.32 -22.14 17.09
N VAL A 435 -2.86 -23.31 16.63
CA VAL A 435 -3.68 -24.51 16.45
C VAL A 435 -2.90 -25.76 16.84
N ASP A 436 -3.62 -26.79 17.30
CA ASP A 436 -3.00 -28.05 17.75
C ASP A 436 -2.51 -28.90 16.56
N ASN A 437 -3.25 -28.89 15.46
CA ASN A 437 -2.91 -29.62 14.23
C ASN A 437 -3.16 -28.72 13.01
N LEU A 438 -2.09 -28.33 12.32
CA LEU A 438 -2.16 -27.42 11.17
C LEU A 438 -2.80 -28.10 9.93
N ASP A 439 -2.74 -29.40 9.83
CA ASP A 439 -3.31 -30.15 8.69
C ASP A 439 -4.85 -30.04 8.62
N ASP A 440 -5.51 -29.67 9.72
CA ASP A 440 -6.95 -29.45 9.76
C ASP A 440 -7.38 -28.07 9.24
N TYR A 441 -6.40 -27.21 8.90
CA TYR A 441 -6.65 -25.80 8.56
C TYR A 441 -6.16 -25.41 7.18
N ALA A 442 -6.98 -24.67 6.46
CA ALA A 442 -6.54 -23.92 5.29
C ALA A 442 -5.88 -22.60 5.75
N VAL A 443 -4.64 -22.39 5.31
CA VAL A 443 -3.84 -21.20 5.67
C VAL A 443 -3.96 -20.14 4.58
N ARG A 444 -4.36 -18.91 4.96
CA ARG A 444 -4.51 -17.79 4.02
C ARG A 444 -3.80 -16.54 4.53
N ASP A 445 -3.21 -15.81 3.60
CA ASP A 445 -2.69 -14.49 3.89
C ASP A 445 -3.83 -13.50 4.17
N GLY A 446 -3.68 -12.66 5.20
CA GLY A 446 -4.70 -11.69 5.58
C GLY A 446 -5.02 -10.68 4.49
N GLU A 447 -4.05 -10.31 3.64
CA GLU A 447 -4.29 -9.42 2.51
C GLU A 447 -5.26 -10.05 1.50
N THR A 448 -5.18 -11.37 1.30
CA THR A 448 -6.10 -12.13 0.45
C THR A 448 -7.52 -12.07 0.99
N VAL A 449 -7.66 -12.30 2.30
CA VAL A 449 -8.95 -12.25 3.00
C VAL A 449 -9.56 -10.84 2.95
N ALA A 450 -8.76 -9.82 3.23
CA ALA A 450 -9.22 -8.42 3.13
C ALA A 450 -9.60 -8.04 1.70
N GLY A 451 -8.78 -8.40 0.70
CA GLY A 451 -9.07 -8.14 -0.71
C GLY A 451 -10.44 -8.67 -1.11
N HIS A 452 -10.80 -9.88 -0.66
CA HIS A 452 -12.12 -10.48 -0.89
C HIS A 452 -13.22 -9.78 -0.08
N ALA A 453 -13.01 -9.58 1.23
CA ALA A 453 -14.07 -9.12 2.12
C ALA A 453 -14.42 -7.63 1.97
N VAL A 454 -13.41 -6.75 1.87
CA VAL A 454 -13.62 -5.29 1.82
C VAL A 454 -13.42 -4.67 0.44
N GLY A 455 -12.92 -5.45 -0.51
CA GLY A 455 -12.79 -5.04 -1.90
C GLY A 455 -11.54 -4.26 -2.24
N TRP A 456 -10.64 -4.05 -1.29
CA TRP A 456 -9.37 -3.39 -1.49
C TRP A 456 -8.40 -3.75 -0.36
N ASN A 457 -7.14 -3.93 -0.68
CA ASN A 457 -6.03 -3.94 0.26
C ASN A 457 -4.72 -3.60 -0.45
N PHE A 458 -3.77 -3.05 0.29
CA PHE A 458 -2.42 -2.79 -0.19
C PHE A 458 -1.48 -2.64 1.01
N GLY A 459 -0.95 -3.75 1.54
CA GLY A 459 -0.06 -3.73 2.70
C GLY A 459 -0.69 -3.18 4.00
N GLU A 460 -2.00 -3.00 4.02
CA GLU A 460 -2.75 -2.40 5.12
C GLU A 460 -3.23 -3.46 6.11
N GLY A 461 -2.34 -3.90 7.00
CA GLY A 461 -2.64 -4.93 8.00
C GLY A 461 -3.83 -4.61 8.90
N HIS A 462 -4.15 -3.32 9.08
CA HIS A 462 -5.32 -2.91 9.85
C HIS A 462 -6.65 -3.14 9.12
N LEU A 463 -6.64 -3.58 7.87
CA LEU A 463 -7.84 -4.03 7.16
C LEU A 463 -8.14 -5.51 7.37
N HIS A 464 -7.20 -6.30 7.89
CA HIS A 464 -7.37 -7.74 8.14
C HIS A 464 -7.00 -8.14 9.59
N ASN A 465 -7.29 -7.25 10.51
CA ASN A 465 -7.13 -7.46 11.96
C ASN A 465 -8.45 -7.89 12.63
N GLU A 466 -8.51 -7.78 13.96
CA GLU A 466 -9.67 -8.13 14.78
C GLU A 466 -10.97 -7.44 14.34
N GLN A 467 -10.89 -6.26 13.74
CA GLN A 467 -12.08 -5.55 13.28
C GLN A 467 -12.76 -6.29 12.11
N LEU A 468 -11.97 -6.77 11.13
CA LEU A 468 -12.51 -7.60 10.07
C LEU A 468 -13.00 -8.94 10.60
N LEU A 469 -12.22 -9.59 11.49
CA LEU A 469 -12.63 -10.86 12.11
C LEU A 469 -13.98 -10.74 12.81
N ALA A 470 -14.19 -9.70 13.60
CA ALA A 470 -15.46 -9.44 14.25
C ALA A 470 -16.62 -9.17 13.26
N ALA A 471 -16.33 -8.54 12.12
CA ALA A 471 -17.32 -8.33 11.07
C ALA A 471 -17.72 -9.63 10.37
N LEU A 472 -16.78 -10.55 10.15
CA LEU A 472 -17.03 -11.87 9.59
C LEU A 472 -17.74 -12.78 10.62
N GLN A 473 -17.33 -12.74 11.88
CA GLN A 473 -17.99 -13.49 12.94
C GLN A 473 -19.49 -13.18 13.04
N ARG A 474 -19.88 -11.91 12.93
CA ARG A 474 -21.30 -11.50 12.93
C ARG A 474 -22.11 -12.04 11.74
N ARG A 475 -21.44 -12.40 10.65
CA ARG A 475 -22.08 -12.94 9.43
C ARG A 475 -22.12 -14.46 9.40
N CYS A 476 -21.03 -15.08 9.85
CA CYS A 476 -20.79 -16.50 9.70
C CYS A 476 -21.09 -17.31 10.96
N ALA A 477 -21.14 -16.66 12.14
CA ALA A 477 -21.37 -17.31 13.43
C ALA A 477 -20.44 -18.54 13.63
N PHE A 478 -19.13 -18.32 13.49
CA PHE A 478 -18.13 -19.38 13.69
C PHE A 478 -18.16 -19.92 15.11
N GLU A 479 -17.90 -21.21 15.24
CA GLU A 479 -17.68 -21.87 16.50
C GLU A 479 -16.21 -21.71 16.96
N PRO A 480 -15.92 -21.95 18.27
CA PRO A 480 -14.56 -21.94 18.76
C PRO A 480 -13.64 -22.87 17.96
N GLY A 481 -12.53 -22.34 17.45
CA GLY A 481 -11.57 -23.05 16.63
C GLY A 481 -11.88 -23.13 15.13
N ASP A 482 -13.05 -22.68 14.65
CA ASP A 482 -13.34 -22.64 13.22
C ASP A 482 -12.43 -21.69 12.47
N VAL A 483 -12.18 -20.50 13.06
CA VAL A 483 -11.29 -19.49 12.47
C VAL A 483 -10.38 -18.92 13.54
N ARG A 484 -9.08 -19.04 13.32
CA ARG A 484 -8.06 -18.36 14.10
C ARG A 484 -7.24 -17.42 13.23
N VAL A 485 -6.87 -16.29 13.81
CA VAL A 485 -6.08 -15.26 13.12
C VAL A 485 -4.85 -14.95 13.95
N VAL A 486 -3.70 -15.10 13.33
CA VAL A 486 -2.42 -14.66 13.87
C VAL A 486 -2.15 -13.28 13.29
N ILE A 487 -2.09 -12.28 14.15
CA ILE A 487 -1.84 -10.87 13.78
C ILE A 487 -0.47 -10.50 14.31
N LEU A 488 0.37 -9.95 13.46
CA LEU A 488 1.67 -9.40 13.82
C LEU A 488 1.69 -7.92 13.46
N GLU A 489 1.80 -7.07 14.49
CA GLU A 489 1.82 -5.61 14.32
C GLU A 489 3.19 -5.14 13.81
N ALA A 490 3.24 -3.99 13.13
CA ALA A 490 4.51 -3.39 12.76
C ALA A 490 5.31 -2.98 14.01
N GLN A 491 6.65 -3.02 13.92
CA GLN A 491 7.48 -2.50 15.00
C GLN A 491 7.47 -0.96 15.01
N SER A 492 7.49 -0.39 16.18
CA SER A 492 7.82 1.03 16.37
C SER A 492 9.29 1.28 16.03
N ILE A 493 9.62 2.44 15.45
CA ILE A 493 10.99 2.77 14.99
C ILE A 493 12.05 2.66 16.11
N HIS A 494 11.67 2.96 17.35
CA HIS A 494 12.56 2.92 18.53
C HIS A 494 12.59 1.54 19.20
N ARG A 495 11.84 0.55 18.72
CA ARG A 495 11.74 -0.79 19.32
C ARG A 495 12.07 -1.84 18.28
N GLN A 496 12.92 -2.78 18.64
CA GLN A 496 13.31 -3.91 17.79
C GLN A 496 12.48 -5.16 18.11
N ARG A 497 11.16 -4.98 18.27
CA ARG A 497 10.19 -6.05 18.55
C ARG A 497 8.83 -5.74 17.93
N GLN A 498 8.11 -6.78 17.54
CA GLN A 498 6.75 -6.70 17.03
C GLN A 498 5.79 -7.34 18.02
N HIS A 499 4.64 -6.71 18.21
CA HIS A 499 3.52 -7.24 19.00
C HIS A 499 2.74 -8.24 18.17
N TYR A 500 2.46 -9.43 18.70
CA TYR A 500 1.59 -10.40 18.07
C TYR A 500 0.35 -10.66 18.90
N ARG A 501 -0.72 -11.07 18.24
CA ARG A 501 -1.95 -11.52 18.86
C ARG A 501 -2.47 -12.73 18.08
N ILE A 502 -2.89 -13.76 18.81
CA ILE A 502 -3.62 -14.92 18.29
C ILE A 502 -5.06 -14.75 18.76
N VAL A 503 -5.98 -14.66 17.80
CA VAL A 503 -7.39 -14.35 18.06
C VAL A 503 -8.27 -15.43 17.44
N ASP A 504 -9.16 -15.98 18.24
CA ASP A 504 -10.22 -16.88 17.78
C ASP A 504 -11.48 -16.07 17.46
N ALA A 505 -12.15 -16.40 16.36
CA ALA A 505 -13.34 -15.67 15.92
C ALA A 505 -14.48 -15.65 16.93
N ALA A 506 -14.69 -16.77 17.62
CA ALA A 506 -15.79 -16.95 18.57
C ALA A 506 -15.43 -16.51 19.99
N THR A 507 -14.20 -16.84 20.45
CA THR A 507 -13.79 -16.64 21.85
C THR A 507 -12.93 -15.39 22.07
N GLY A 508 -12.44 -14.76 21.00
CA GLY A 508 -11.61 -13.55 21.07
C GLY A 508 -10.12 -13.86 21.28
N LEU A 509 -9.42 -13.03 22.05
CA LEU A 509 -7.98 -13.13 22.26
C LEU A 509 -7.59 -14.43 22.96
N VAL A 510 -6.76 -15.22 22.30
CA VAL A 510 -6.21 -16.50 22.80
C VAL A 510 -4.86 -16.28 23.46
N GLU A 511 -3.94 -15.62 22.75
CA GLU A 511 -2.58 -15.32 23.22
C GLU A 511 -2.13 -13.98 22.64
N GLU A 512 -1.30 -13.25 23.39
CA GLU A 512 -0.59 -12.08 22.88
C GLU A 512 0.83 -12.01 23.46
N GLY A 513 1.72 -11.31 22.78
CA GLY A 513 3.10 -11.19 23.21
C GLY A 513 3.96 -10.42 22.22
N PHE A 514 5.26 -10.63 22.33
CA PHE A 514 6.24 -9.97 21.48
C PHE A 514 7.19 -10.96 20.82
N VAL A 515 7.66 -10.59 19.63
CA VAL A 515 8.75 -11.26 18.93
C VAL A 515 9.84 -10.25 18.63
N ARG A 516 11.10 -10.58 18.92
CA ARG A 516 12.23 -9.70 18.64
C ARG A 516 12.65 -9.81 17.19
N VAL A 517 12.91 -8.69 16.54
CA VAL A 517 13.35 -8.65 15.14
C VAL A 517 14.69 -9.38 14.95
N ALA A 518 15.59 -9.29 15.92
CA ALA A 518 16.86 -10.01 15.91
C ALA A 518 16.67 -11.54 15.78
N ASP A 519 15.66 -12.08 16.46
CA ASP A 519 15.34 -13.50 16.40
C ASP A 519 14.75 -13.91 15.05
N MET A 520 13.90 -13.06 14.45
CA MET A 520 13.35 -13.29 13.12
C MET A 520 14.44 -13.33 12.03
N ILE A 521 15.35 -12.34 12.03
CA ILE A 521 16.40 -12.25 11.01
C ILE A 521 17.49 -13.31 11.16
N ALA A 522 17.58 -13.93 12.32
CA ALA A 522 18.53 -15.01 12.59
C ALA A 522 18.07 -16.37 12.03
N ARG A 523 16.75 -16.55 11.76
CA ARG A 523 16.18 -17.83 11.28
C ARG A 523 16.08 -17.88 9.77
N GLN A 524 15.83 -19.09 9.26
CA GLN A 524 15.57 -19.34 7.83
C GLN A 524 14.12 -18.99 7.47
N PRO A 525 13.77 -18.83 6.16
CA PRO A 525 12.42 -18.57 5.73
C PRO A 525 11.48 -19.81 5.76
N TRP A 526 11.97 -20.98 6.12
CA TRP A 526 11.18 -22.18 6.36
C TRP A 526 11.07 -22.48 7.83
N PRO A 527 10.00 -23.12 8.30
CA PRO A 527 9.89 -23.54 9.68
C PRO A 527 10.98 -24.57 10.01
N ASP A 528 11.58 -24.43 11.18
CA ASP A 528 12.51 -25.39 11.75
C ASP A 528 12.04 -25.71 13.18
N PRO A 529 11.44 -26.87 13.43
CA PRO A 529 10.99 -27.25 14.77
C PRO A 529 12.11 -27.31 15.81
N ALA A 530 13.37 -27.51 15.37
CA ALA A 530 14.53 -27.55 16.28
C ALA A 530 15.03 -26.13 16.66
N ASP A 531 14.76 -25.12 15.84
CA ASP A 531 15.17 -23.73 16.09
C ASP A 531 14.05 -22.73 15.71
N PRO A 532 12.86 -22.79 16.36
CA PRO A 532 11.77 -21.87 16.09
C PRO A 532 12.14 -20.43 16.45
N VAL A 533 11.42 -19.46 15.94
CA VAL A 533 11.58 -18.06 16.35
C VAL A 533 11.10 -17.90 17.80
N PRO A 534 11.96 -17.48 18.75
CA PRO A 534 11.54 -17.29 20.14
C PRO A 534 10.43 -16.25 20.25
N VAL A 535 9.36 -16.59 20.95
CA VAL A 535 8.25 -15.69 21.28
C VAL A 535 8.25 -15.39 22.78
N GLN A 536 7.75 -14.22 23.15
CA GLN A 536 7.63 -13.74 24.53
C GLN A 536 6.14 -13.49 24.82
N PRO A 537 5.38 -14.51 25.23
CA PRO A 537 3.98 -14.32 25.61
C PRO A 537 3.86 -13.35 26.79
N LEU A 538 2.81 -12.53 26.78
CA LEU A 538 2.43 -11.74 27.94
C LEU A 538 1.59 -12.62 28.86
N GLU A 539 1.93 -12.64 30.15
CA GLU A 539 1.09 -13.30 31.16
C GLU A 539 -0.27 -12.61 31.18
N ARG A 540 -1.35 -13.36 31.02
CA ARG A 540 -2.68 -12.83 31.27
C ARG A 540 -2.79 -12.54 32.76
N VAL A 541 -2.87 -11.28 33.14
CA VAL A 541 -3.46 -10.92 34.41
C VAL A 541 -4.90 -11.38 34.33
N ALA A 542 -5.24 -12.46 35.03
CA ALA A 542 -6.62 -12.92 35.12
C ALA A 542 -7.47 -11.73 35.55
N ALA A 543 -8.40 -11.32 34.67
CA ALA A 543 -9.38 -10.32 35.05
C ALA A 543 -10.13 -10.85 36.25
N GLN A 544 -9.89 -10.25 37.42
CA GLN A 544 -10.64 -10.49 38.64
C GLN A 544 -12.06 -9.92 38.51
#